data_2ab21533c81b98cc74ec0bb218f1731e
#
_entry.id   2ab21533c81b98cc74ec0bb218f1731e
#
_cell.length_a   1.000
_cell.length_b   1.000
_cell.length_c   1.000
_cell.angle_alpha   90.00
_cell.angle_beta   90.00
_cell.angle_gamma   90.00
#
_symmetry.space_group_name_H-M   'P 1'
#
loop_
_entity.id
_entity.type
_entity.pdbx_description
1 polymer ?
#
loop_
_entity_poly.entity_id
_entity_poly.type
_entity_poly.pdbx_seq_one_letter_code
_entity_poly.pdbx_strand_id
1 'polypeptide(L)'
;MGGYSMADLWAILVMQGFSGLSLFSVLMLMALGLAIIFGQMGVINMAHGEFMTIGAYAIYVCSKVASTYLPALLPYYFVFAIAIAFVVAFGVGYAVEYLLIRHLYRRPLDTLLATWGLSLIMQQVFRSVFGAREVSATLPNWLMGAWKPTPTIDIPLNGLFVMLVSVLVTLAVVLFLYRSNWGLRVRATTQNRVMARAVGINTSRTDRITFALGCGIAGIAGAAFTTIASTGPTSGSLYIVDTFLVVVFGGTASLMGTLASAFSIAQAQSILTFFMTNAMGKVTTLLTIIVILMLRPEGLFTAKVRR
;
A
#
# COMPACT_ATOMS: atom_id res chain seq x y z
N MET A 1 -31.15 9.00 -23.05
CA MET A 1 -29.72 9.29 -22.77
C MET A 1 -29.54 10.75 -23.16
N GLY A 2 -29.49 11.65 -22.16
CA GLY A 2 -29.30 13.08 -22.39
C GLY A 2 -27.92 13.32 -23.00
N GLY A 3 -27.89 14.13 -24.07
CA GLY A 3 -26.66 14.39 -24.81
C GLY A 3 -25.62 15.12 -23.96
N TYR A 4 -24.63 14.40 -23.49
CA TYR A 4 -23.41 15.00 -22.93
C TYR A 4 -22.69 15.76 -24.05
N SER A 5 -22.31 17.02 -23.78
CA SER A 5 -21.42 17.76 -24.66
C SER A 5 -20.10 17.04 -24.78
N MET A 6 -19.38 17.19 -25.90
CA MET A 6 -18.00 16.64 -26.04
C MET A 6 -17.07 17.14 -24.91
N ALA A 7 -17.30 18.36 -24.42
CA ALA A 7 -16.57 18.92 -23.28
C ALA A 7 -16.89 18.17 -21.98
N ASP A 8 -18.13 17.75 -21.76
CA ASP A 8 -18.53 16.99 -20.57
C ASP A 8 -17.94 15.58 -20.59
N LEU A 9 -17.94 14.91 -21.74
CA LEU A 9 -17.32 13.60 -21.90
C LEU A 9 -15.81 13.65 -21.64
N TRP A 10 -15.16 14.69 -22.14
CA TRP A 10 -13.73 14.90 -21.88
C TRP A 10 -13.44 15.16 -20.39
N ALA A 11 -14.25 15.99 -19.73
CA ALA A 11 -14.13 16.24 -18.30
C ALA A 11 -14.31 14.95 -17.47
N ILE A 12 -15.31 14.12 -17.81
CA ILE A 12 -15.55 12.83 -17.17
C ILE A 12 -14.34 11.90 -17.32
N LEU A 13 -13.77 11.78 -18.52
CA LEU A 13 -12.59 10.94 -18.76
C LEU A 13 -11.38 11.40 -17.96
N VAL A 14 -11.13 12.71 -17.90
CA VAL A 14 -10.01 13.26 -17.12
C VAL A 14 -10.22 13.02 -15.64
N MET A 15 -11.41 13.25 -15.10
CA MET A 15 -11.71 13.03 -13.69
C MET A 15 -11.62 11.54 -13.31
N GLN A 16 -12.08 10.66 -14.20
CA GLN A 16 -12.01 9.22 -13.99
C GLN A 16 -10.57 8.71 -14.05
N GLY A 17 -9.77 9.19 -14.99
CA GLY A 17 -8.34 8.91 -15.06
C GLY A 17 -7.61 9.39 -13.81
N PHE A 18 -7.94 10.57 -13.29
CA PHE A 18 -7.38 11.10 -12.06
C PHE A 18 -7.79 10.27 -10.82
N SER A 19 -9.05 9.83 -10.74
CA SER A 19 -9.51 8.92 -9.69
C SER A 19 -8.73 7.61 -9.71
N GLY A 20 -8.52 7.03 -10.91
CA GLY A 20 -7.68 5.85 -11.09
C GLY A 20 -6.23 6.08 -10.68
N LEU A 21 -5.65 7.25 -10.95
CA LEU A 21 -4.29 7.60 -10.51
C LEU A 21 -4.19 7.75 -8.97
N SER A 22 -5.21 8.29 -8.33
CA SER A 22 -5.27 8.39 -6.87
C SER A 22 -5.33 6.99 -6.23
N LEU A 23 -6.18 6.10 -6.76
CA LEU A 23 -6.26 4.70 -6.33
C LEU A 23 -4.94 3.96 -6.60
N PHE A 24 -4.35 4.14 -7.78
CA PHE A 24 -3.04 3.62 -8.14
C PHE A 24 -1.98 3.97 -7.10
N SER A 25 -1.95 5.22 -6.64
CA SER A 25 -0.96 5.70 -5.70
C SER A 25 -1.01 4.97 -4.35
N VAL A 26 -2.21 4.72 -3.83
CA VAL A 26 -2.39 3.94 -2.59
C VAL A 26 -2.05 2.47 -2.80
N LEU A 27 -2.57 1.85 -3.87
CA LEU A 27 -2.28 0.45 -4.18
C LEU A 27 -0.80 0.21 -4.45
N MET A 28 -0.13 1.17 -5.11
CA MET A 28 1.29 1.11 -5.38
C MET A 28 2.12 1.10 -4.10
N LEU A 29 1.83 1.98 -3.14
CA LEU A 29 2.52 1.99 -1.85
C LEU A 29 2.32 0.68 -1.09
N MET A 30 1.09 0.18 -1.05
CA MET A 30 0.77 -1.10 -0.43
C MET A 30 1.50 -2.25 -1.11
N ALA A 31 1.42 -2.33 -2.44
CA ALA A 31 2.04 -3.38 -3.24
C ALA A 31 3.57 -3.32 -3.17
N LEU A 32 4.17 -2.14 -3.10
CA LEU A 32 5.62 -1.95 -2.98
C LEU A 32 6.13 -2.50 -1.65
N GLY A 33 5.43 -2.22 -0.54
CA GLY A 33 5.75 -2.80 0.77
C GLY A 33 5.65 -4.33 0.75
N LEU A 34 4.57 -4.87 0.18
CA LEU A 34 4.35 -6.31 0.08
C LEU A 34 5.36 -6.98 -0.87
N ALA A 35 5.68 -6.37 -2.02
CA ALA A 35 6.64 -6.89 -2.99
C ALA A 35 8.05 -7.01 -2.40
N ILE A 36 8.46 -6.06 -1.56
CA ILE A 36 9.74 -6.13 -0.85
C ILE A 36 9.76 -7.33 0.11
N ILE A 37 8.71 -7.52 0.90
CA ILE A 37 8.60 -8.64 1.84
C ILE A 37 8.57 -9.96 1.09
N PHE A 38 7.63 -10.10 0.14
CA PHE A 38 7.42 -11.35 -0.58
C PHE A 38 8.60 -11.68 -1.50
N GLY A 39 9.14 -10.69 -2.22
CA GLY A 39 10.28 -10.86 -3.12
C GLY A 39 11.55 -11.29 -2.40
N GLN A 40 11.77 -10.85 -1.15
CA GLN A 40 12.95 -11.24 -0.37
C GLN A 40 12.78 -12.55 0.40
N MET A 41 11.64 -12.73 1.03
CA MET A 41 11.45 -13.79 2.03
C MET A 41 10.61 -14.94 1.52
N GLY A 42 9.88 -14.75 0.41
CA GLY A 42 8.91 -15.72 -0.10
C GLY A 42 7.72 -15.94 0.84
N VAL A 43 7.51 -15.02 1.79
CA VAL A 43 6.49 -15.13 2.83
C VAL A 43 5.25 -14.36 2.41
N ILE A 44 4.11 -15.04 2.40
CA ILE A 44 2.81 -14.41 2.21
C ILE A 44 2.35 -13.86 3.57
N ASN A 45 2.22 -12.54 3.67
CA ASN A 45 1.77 -11.88 4.88
C ASN A 45 0.33 -11.34 4.70
N MET A 46 -0.66 -12.10 5.21
CA MET A 46 -2.06 -11.69 5.16
C MET A 46 -2.38 -10.51 6.10
N ALA A 47 -1.53 -10.28 7.13
CA ALA A 47 -1.69 -9.14 8.01
C ALA A 47 -1.14 -7.82 7.41
N HIS A 48 -0.61 -7.83 6.17
CA HIS A 48 -0.01 -6.63 5.56
C HIS A 48 -1.01 -5.47 5.44
N GLY A 49 -2.28 -5.75 5.18
CA GLY A 49 -3.34 -4.75 5.19
C GLY A 49 -3.51 -4.03 6.53
N GLU A 50 -3.30 -4.74 7.63
CA GLU A 50 -3.47 -4.17 8.97
C GLU A 50 -2.35 -3.18 9.32
N PHE A 51 -1.16 -3.27 8.69
CA PHE A 51 -0.12 -2.25 8.82
C PHE A 51 -0.52 -0.94 8.13
N MET A 52 -1.28 -1.01 7.03
CA MET A 52 -1.94 0.17 6.46
C MET A 52 -2.92 0.78 7.48
N THR A 53 -3.76 -0.05 8.11
CA THR A 53 -4.72 0.40 9.11
C THR A 53 -4.02 1.03 10.34
N ILE A 54 -2.87 0.48 10.79
CA ILE A 54 -2.02 1.12 11.83
C ILE A 54 -1.62 2.53 11.39
N GLY A 55 -1.14 2.70 10.17
CA GLY A 55 -0.76 4.01 9.65
C GLY A 55 -1.92 4.99 9.62
N ALA A 56 -3.09 4.54 9.17
CA ALA A 56 -4.30 5.35 9.14
C ALA A 56 -4.76 5.78 10.54
N TYR A 57 -4.75 4.88 11.51
CA TYR A 57 -5.06 5.23 12.90
C TYR A 57 -3.98 6.13 13.53
N ALA A 58 -2.71 5.99 13.17
CA ALA A 58 -1.66 6.90 13.62
C ALA A 58 -1.95 8.34 13.16
N ILE A 59 -2.38 8.54 11.90
CA ILE A 59 -2.83 9.85 11.41
C ILE A 59 -4.03 10.37 12.20
N TYR A 60 -5.02 9.51 12.45
CA TYR A 60 -6.20 9.90 13.24
C TYR A 60 -5.83 10.35 14.65
N VAL A 61 -4.94 9.62 15.35
CA VAL A 61 -4.47 9.99 16.69
C VAL A 61 -3.69 11.31 16.63
N CYS A 62 -2.78 11.47 15.66
CA CYS A 62 -2.04 12.73 15.48
C CYS A 62 -2.97 13.91 15.19
N SER A 63 -4.03 13.70 14.38
CA SER A 63 -5.06 14.70 14.11
C SER A 63 -5.79 15.12 15.39
N LYS A 64 -6.20 14.16 16.21
CA LYS A 64 -6.85 14.43 17.50
C LYS A 64 -5.94 15.18 18.48
N VAL A 65 -4.69 14.75 18.60
CA VAL A 65 -3.70 15.42 19.46
C VAL A 65 -3.44 16.85 18.97
N ALA A 66 -3.24 17.04 17.67
CA ALA A 66 -3.02 18.36 17.09
C ALA A 66 -4.22 19.28 17.29
N SER A 67 -5.44 18.80 17.08
CA SER A 67 -6.66 19.61 17.23
C SER A 67 -6.95 19.97 18.68
N THR A 68 -6.60 19.10 19.65
CA THR A 68 -6.95 19.30 21.06
C THR A 68 -5.86 20.08 21.82
N TYR A 69 -4.59 19.73 21.61
CA TYR A 69 -3.48 20.24 22.43
C TYR A 69 -2.57 21.23 21.70
N LEU A 70 -2.51 21.19 20.36
CA LEU A 70 -1.55 21.96 19.56
C LEU A 70 -2.20 22.56 18.30
N PRO A 71 -3.24 23.43 18.45
CA PRO A 71 -3.95 23.98 17.28
C PRO A 71 -3.05 24.72 16.27
N ALA A 72 -1.96 25.33 16.75
CA ALA A 72 -0.98 26.00 15.90
C ALA A 72 -0.23 25.07 14.94
N LEU A 73 -0.11 23.79 15.27
CA LEU A 73 0.50 22.76 14.41
C LEU A 73 -0.47 22.11 13.44
N LEU A 74 -1.76 22.39 13.55
CA LEU A 74 -2.79 21.78 12.70
C LEU A 74 -2.51 21.89 11.19
N PRO A 75 -1.97 22.99 10.64
CA PRO A 75 -1.63 23.07 9.23
C PRO A 75 -0.50 22.13 8.79
N TYR A 76 0.42 21.79 9.68
CA TYR A 76 1.64 21.03 9.36
C TYR A 76 1.64 19.61 9.92
N TYR A 77 0.71 19.28 10.82
CA TYR A 77 0.71 17.99 11.52
C TYR A 77 0.75 16.79 10.59
N PHE A 78 0.12 16.89 9.42
CA PHE A 78 -0.06 15.78 8.51
C PHE A 78 1.29 15.27 7.97
N VAL A 79 2.24 16.17 7.69
CA VAL A 79 3.58 15.80 7.22
C VAL A 79 4.35 15.03 8.29
N PHE A 80 4.29 15.51 9.55
CA PHE A 80 4.91 14.80 10.67
C PHE A 80 4.19 13.48 10.98
N ALA A 81 2.88 13.46 10.84
CA ALA A 81 2.07 12.28 11.08
C ALA A 81 2.36 11.15 10.09
N ILE A 82 2.72 11.44 8.83
CA ILE A 82 3.21 10.43 7.87
C ILE A 82 4.49 9.75 8.38
N ALA A 83 5.43 10.52 8.92
CA ALA A 83 6.66 9.96 9.50
C ALA A 83 6.34 9.09 10.74
N ILE A 84 5.41 9.54 11.59
CA ILE A 84 4.94 8.78 12.75
C ILE A 84 4.24 7.48 12.29
N ALA A 85 3.37 7.55 11.29
CA ALA A 85 2.71 6.37 10.71
C ALA A 85 3.71 5.33 10.21
N PHE A 86 4.78 5.78 9.52
CA PHE A 86 5.88 4.91 9.11
C PHE A 86 6.59 4.28 10.31
N VAL A 87 6.99 5.07 11.31
CA VAL A 87 7.75 4.59 12.48
C VAL A 87 6.93 3.60 13.30
N VAL A 88 5.65 3.89 13.53
CA VAL A 88 4.77 2.99 14.30
C VAL A 88 4.55 1.67 13.56
N ALA A 89 4.21 1.72 12.27
CA ALA A 89 4.01 0.51 11.46
C ALA A 89 5.32 -0.29 11.31
N PHE A 90 6.46 0.39 11.15
CA PHE A 90 7.79 -0.22 11.14
C PHE A 90 8.10 -0.92 12.47
N GLY A 91 7.86 -0.27 13.60
CA GLY A 91 8.10 -0.81 14.93
C GLY A 91 7.26 -2.06 15.22
N VAL A 92 5.96 -2.00 14.90
CA VAL A 92 5.07 -3.16 15.03
C VAL A 92 5.49 -4.27 14.06
N GLY A 93 5.84 -3.95 12.82
CA GLY A 93 6.36 -4.91 11.84
C GLY A 93 7.66 -5.59 12.31
N TYR A 94 8.57 -4.82 12.90
CA TYR A 94 9.79 -5.36 13.49
C TYR A 94 9.50 -6.34 14.63
N ALA A 95 8.54 -6.02 15.50
CA ALA A 95 8.11 -6.88 16.59
C ALA A 95 7.44 -8.16 16.08
N VAL A 96 6.55 -8.04 15.09
CA VAL A 96 5.85 -9.19 14.47
C VAL A 96 6.85 -10.14 13.80
N GLU A 97 7.83 -9.63 13.07
CA GLU A 97 8.87 -10.48 12.50
C GLU A 97 9.65 -11.21 13.58
N TYR A 98 10.07 -10.48 14.61
CA TYR A 98 10.87 -11.05 15.69
C TYR A 98 10.11 -12.10 16.51
N LEU A 99 8.84 -11.90 16.79
CA LEU A 99 8.04 -12.78 17.66
C LEU A 99 7.41 -13.95 16.89
N LEU A 100 6.99 -13.72 15.63
CA LEU A 100 6.18 -14.69 14.90
C LEU A 100 6.86 -15.18 13.62
N ILE A 101 7.13 -14.29 12.65
CA ILE A 101 7.48 -14.68 11.28
C ILE A 101 8.79 -15.45 11.20
N ARG A 102 9.81 -15.06 11.97
CA ARG A 102 11.13 -15.71 11.95
C ARG A 102 11.08 -17.22 12.24
N HIS A 103 10.07 -17.69 12.97
CA HIS A 103 9.90 -19.08 13.33
C HIS A 103 9.22 -19.91 12.22
N LEU A 104 8.60 -19.23 11.25
CA LEU A 104 7.74 -19.80 10.24
C LEU A 104 8.32 -19.76 8.81
N TYR A 105 9.52 -19.22 8.59
CA TYR A 105 10.12 -19.04 7.25
C TYR A 105 10.19 -20.29 6.37
N ARG A 106 10.21 -21.47 6.95
CA ARG A 106 10.29 -22.73 6.21
C ARG A 106 8.94 -23.39 5.95
N ARG A 107 7.85 -22.73 6.39
CA ARG A 107 6.50 -23.29 6.35
C ARG A 107 5.52 -22.26 5.79
N PRO A 108 5.40 -22.14 4.45
CA PRO A 108 4.60 -21.09 3.82
C PRO A 108 3.13 -21.10 4.24
N LEU A 109 2.51 -22.30 4.36
CA LEU A 109 1.12 -22.43 4.78
C LEU A 109 0.91 -22.04 6.25
N ASP A 110 1.82 -22.45 7.14
CA ASP A 110 1.76 -22.07 8.55
C ASP A 110 1.92 -20.56 8.71
N THR A 111 2.77 -19.92 7.89
CA THR A 111 2.94 -18.47 7.90
C THR A 111 1.69 -17.75 7.43
N LEU A 112 1.05 -18.25 6.37
CA LEU A 112 -0.21 -17.69 5.87
C LEU A 112 -1.30 -17.75 6.95
N LEU A 113 -1.50 -18.91 7.60
CA LEU A 113 -2.49 -19.08 8.67
C LEU A 113 -2.17 -18.21 9.90
N ALA A 114 -0.90 -18.17 10.32
CA ALA A 114 -0.49 -17.37 11.46
C ALA A 114 -0.66 -15.86 11.21
N THR A 115 -0.35 -15.38 10.01
CA THR A 115 -0.54 -13.96 9.66
C THR A 115 -2.01 -13.62 9.47
N TRP A 116 -2.83 -14.54 9.00
CA TRP A 116 -4.29 -14.35 8.98
C TRP A 116 -4.87 -14.25 10.38
N GLY A 117 -4.48 -15.16 11.30
CA GLY A 117 -4.85 -15.06 12.71
C GLY A 117 -4.38 -13.76 13.35
N LEU A 118 -3.16 -13.31 13.05
CA LEU A 118 -2.65 -12.01 13.49
C LEU A 118 -3.52 -10.85 12.98
N SER A 119 -3.94 -10.89 11.70
CA SER A 119 -4.84 -9.88 11.13
C SER A 119 -6.13 -9.77 11.94
N LEU A 120 -6.76 -10.90 12.28
CA LEU A 120 -7.99 -10.91 13.09
C LEU A 120 -7.77 -10.32 14.49
N ILE A 121 -6.64 -10.64 15.12
CA ILE A 121 -6.26 -10.06 16.43
C ILE A 121 -6.10 -8.56 16.32
N MET A 122 -5.39 -8.07 15.30
CA MET A 122 -5.16 -6.64 15.07
C MET A 122 -6.48 -5.90 14.83
N GLN A 123 -7.39 -6.45 14.00
CA GLN A 123 -8.73 -5.89 13.80
C GLN A 123 -9.52 -5.79 15.09
N GLN A 124 -9.45 -6.82 15.94
CA GLN A 124 -10.12 -6.81 17.22
C GLN A 124 -9.50 -5.77 18.18
N VAL A 125 -8.19 -5.60 18.18
CA VAL A 125 -7.50 -4.53 18.92
C VAL A 125 -7.97 -3.15 18.45
N PHE A 126 -8.05 -2.92 17.13
CA PHE A 126 -8.56 -1.66 16.58
C PHE A 126 -10.00 -1.37 17.02
N ARG A 127 -10.87 -2.39 16.98
CA ARG A 127 -12.26 -2.25 17.48
C ARG A 127 -12.31 -1.92 18.97
N SER A 128 -11.45 -2.52 19.78
CA SER A 128 -11.43 -2.28 21.22
C SER A 128 -10.89 -0.90 21.58
N VAL A 129 -9.91 -0.39 20.81
CA VAL A 129 -9.25 0.90 21.11
C VAL A 129 -10.00 2.08 20.47
N PHE A 130 -10.41 1.95 19.20
CA PHE A 130 -10.99 3.04 18.40
C PHE A 130 -12.50 2.92 18.19
N GLY A 131 -13.08 1.77 18.54
CA GLY A 131 -14.48 1.46 18.31
C GLY A 131 -14.73 0.78 16.95
N ALA A 132 -15.99 0.37 16.73
CA ALA A 132 -16.39 -0.34 15.51
C ALA A 132 -16.75 0.62 14.36
N ARG A 133 -16.93 1.91 14.62
CA ARG A 133 -17.30 2.92 13.61
C ARG A 133 -16.06 3.42 12.88
N GLU A 134 -16.27 3.80 11.63
CA GLU A 134 -15.23 4.47 10.87
C GLU A 134 -14.93 5.86 11.45
N VAL A 135 -13.66 6.22 11.45
CA VAL A 135 -13.15 7.52 11.91
C VAL A 135 -12.47 8.24 10.75
N SER A 136 -12.54 9.56 10.75
CA SER A 136 -11.87 10.41 9.76
C SER A 136 -10.89 11.34 10.47
N ALA A 137 -9.72 11.53 9.90
CA ALA A 137 -8.77 12.53 10.35
C ALA A 137 -9.19 13.92 9.85
N THR A 138 -9.01 14.95 10.67
CA THR A 138 -9.23 16.34 10.24
C THR A 138 -8.12 16.75 9.29
N LEU A 139 -8.43 16.89 8.01
CA LEU A 139 -7.42 17.29 7.01
C LEU A 139 -7.04 18.76 7.18
N PRO A 140 -5.78 19.13 6.95
CA PRO A 140 -5.36 20.52 6.87
C PRO A 140 -6.05 21.25 5.71
N ASN A 141 -6.33 22.55 5.87
CA ASN A 141 -7.05 23.35 4.88
C ASN A 141 -6.40 23.33 3.48
N TRP A 142 -5.06 23.24 3.41
CA TRP A 142 -4.34 23.17 2.14
C TRP A 142 -4.56 21.85 1.37
N LEU A 143 -5.03 20.77 2.02
CA LEU A 143 -5.42 19.51 1.38
C LEU A 143 -6.89 19.48 0.95
N MET A 144 -7.72 20.38 1.47
CA MET A 144 -9.16 20.37 1.21
C MET A 144 -9.55 21.15 -0.06
N GLY A 145 -8.58 21.76 -0.74
CA GLY A 145 -8.80 22.52 -1.97
C GLY A 145 -8.96 21.64 -3.20
N ALA A 146 -9.41 22.26 -4.31
CA ALA A 146 -9.39 21.66 -5.64
C ALA A 146 -8.70 22.61 -6.62
N TRP A 147 -7.86 22.04 -7.48
CA TRP A 147 -7.31 22.77 -8.61
C TRP A 147 -8.29 22.70 -9.79
N LYS A 148 -8.70 23.87 -10.30
CA LYS A 148 -9.69 24.02 -11.35
C LYS A 148 -9.05 24.54 -12.63
N PRO A 149 -8.50 23.67 -13.47
CA PRO A 149 -7.91 24.10 -14.76
C PRO A 149 -8.99 24.59 -15.74
N THR A 150 -10.22 24.07 -15.63
CA THR A 150 -11.38 24.47 -16.41
C THR A 150 -12.61 24.51 -15.50
N PRO A 151 -13.68 25.25 -15.88
CA PRO A 151 -14.91 25.31 -15.07
C PRO A 151 -15.58 23.94 -14.82
N THR A 152 -15.28 22.96 -15.67
CA THR A 152 -15.88 21.61 -15.64
C THR A 152 -14.98 20.55 -15.00
N ILE A 153 -13.73 20.87 -14.66
CA ILE A 153 -12.75 19.91 -14.13
C ILE A 153 -12.27 20.37 -12.77
N ASP A 154 -12.65 19.63 -11.72
CA ASP A 154 -12.23 19.86 -10.34
C ASP A 154 -11.28 18.74 -9.89
N ILE A 155 -9.97 19.03 -9.86
CA ILE A 155 -8.93 18.09 -9.42
C ILE A 155 -8.68 18.28 -7.93
N PRO A 156 -9.04 17.32 -7.05
CA PRO A 156 -8.85 17.47 -5.62
C PRO A 156 -7.37 17.43 -5.23
N LEU A 157 -6.93 18.39 -4.41
CA LEU A 157 -5.53 18.53 -3.98
C LEU A 157 -5.04 17.35 -3.14
N ASN A 158 -5.92 16.68 -2.39
CA ASN A 158 -5.59 15.47 -1.64
C ASN A 158 -5.11 14.34 -2.58
N GLY A 159 -5.75 14.14 -3.74
CA GLY A 159 -5.30 13.16 -4.72
C GLY A 159 -3.93 13.48 -5.30
N LEU A 160 -3.64 14.76 -5.62
CA LEU A 160 -2.32 15.20 -6.07
C LEU A 160 -1.25 14.98 -5.00
N PHE A 161 -1.58 15.25 -3.74
CA PHE A 161 -0.69 15.01 -2.63
C PHE A 161 -0.35 13.52 -2.46
N VAL A 162 -1.34 12.64 -2.56
CA VAL A 162 -1.14 11.18 -2.49
C VAL A 162 -0.23 10.70 -3.63
N MET A 163 -0.41 11.21 -4.83
CA MET A 163 0.45 10.92 -5.97
C MET A 163 1.90 11.35 -5.70
N LEU A 164 2.08 12.58 -5.19
CA LEU A 164 3.41 13.10 -4.85
C LEU A 164 4.09 12.21 -3.79
N VAL A 165 3.39 11.89 -2.70
CA VAL A 165 3.91 11.00 -1.63
C VAL A 165 4.28 9.64 -2.21
N SER A 166 3.41 9.05 -3.05
CA SER A 166 3.69 7.74 -3.62
C SER A 166 4.91 7.73 -4.53
N VAL A 167 5.10 8.75 -5.35
CA VAL A 167 6.29 8.91 -6.21
C VAL A 167 7.55 9.09 -5.35
N LEU A 168 7.51 9.96 -4.34
CA LEU A 168 8.65 10.20 -3.45
C LEU A 168 9.06 8.95 -2.68
N VAL A 169 8.10 8.22 -2.11
CA VAL A 169 8.37 6.98 -1.38
C VAL A 169 8.90 5.90 -2.32
N THR A 170 8.33 5.75 -3.51
CA THR A 170 8.84 4.79 -4.50
C THR A 170 10.26 5.11 -4.90
N LEU A 171 10.54 6.38 -5.21
CA LEU A 171 11.89 6.81 -5.54
C LEU A 171 12.86 6.55 -4.38
N ALA A 172 12.47 6.86 -3.15
CA ALA A 172 13.26 6.59 -1.95
C ALA A 172 13.55 5.10 -1.78
N VAL A 173 12.55 4.24 -1.98
CA VAL A 173 12.70 2.77 -1.91
C VAL A 173 13.62 2.25 -3.01
N VAL A 174 13.45 2.71 -4.25
CA VAL A 174 14.32 2.31 -5.37
C VAL A 174 15.77 2.74 -5.09
N LEU A 175 15.99 3.98 -4.69
CA LEU A 175 17.32 4.47 -4.31
C LEU A 175 17.91 3.66 -3.14
N PHE A 176 17.10 3.40 -2.12
CA PHE A 176 17.53 2.59 -0.98
C PHE A 176 17.94 1.17 -1.41
N LEU A 177 17.14 0.50 -2.22
CA LEU A 177 17.43 -0.88 -2.66
C LEU A 177 18.62 -0.95 -3.62
N TYR A 178 18.81 0.03 -4.52
CA TYR A 178 19.84 -0.06 -5.55
C TYR A 178 21.15 0.67 -5.21
N ARG A 179 21.12 1.70 -4.35
CA ARG A 179 22.29 2.53 -4.04
C ARG A 179 22.83 2.33 -2.63
N SER A 180 22.07 1.77 -1.68
CA SER A 180 22.55 1.58 -0.31
C SER A 180 23.25 0.23 -0.10
N ASN A 181 24.18 0.21 0.88
CA ASN A 181 24.80 -1.02 1.36
C ASN A 181 23.76 -2.00 1.96
N TRP A 182 22.66 -1.48 2.49
CA TRP A 182 21.58 -2.31 3.00
C TRP A 182 20.85 -3.03 1.87
N GLY A 183 20.53 -2.31 0.80
CA GLY A 183 19.92 -2.90 -0.40
C GLY A 183 20.81 -3.97 -1.05
N LEU A 184 22.15 -3.81 -1.00
CA LEU A 184 23.07 -4.83 -1.44
C LEU A 184 22.94 -6.12 -0.60
N ARG A 185 22.85 -6.00 0.74
CA ARG A 185 22.62 -7.15 1.64
C ARG A 185 21.28 -7.84 1.37
N VAL A 186 20.23 -7.05 1.15
CA VAL A 186 18.89 -7.56 0.78
C VAL A 186 19.01 -8.41 -0.48
N ARG A 187 19.53 -7.87 -1.58
CA ARG A 187 19.68 -8.59 -2.85
C ARG A 187 20.58 -9.83 -2.75
N ALA A 188 21.70 -9.74 -2.03
CA ALA A 188 22.58 -10.89 -1.80
C ALA A 188 21.86 -12.01 -1.04
N THR A 189 21.07 -11.67 -0.02
CA THR A 189 20.29 -12.64 0.76
C THR A 189 19.18 -13.29 -0.08
N THR A 190 18.55 -12.53 -0.98
CA THR A 190 17.52 -13.05 -1.90
C THR A 190 18.11 -13.98 -2.95
N GLN A 191 19.29 -13.65 -3.49
CA GLN A 191 19.95 -14.49 -4.51
C GLN A 191 20.45 -15.83 -3.95
N ASN A 192 21.19 -15.79 -2.86
CA ASN A 192 21.70 -17.00 -2.22
C ASN A 192 21.93 -16.78 -0.72
N ARG A 193 20.97 -17.24 0.07
CA ARG A 193 20.98 -17.08 1.54
C ARG A 193 22.15 -17.78 2.23
N VAL A 194 22.58 -18.94 1.72
CA VAL A 194 23.69 -19.71 2.29
C VAL A 194 25.00 -18.97 2.05
N MET A 195 25.23 -18.54 0.80
CA MET A 195 26.43 -17.81 0.43
C MET A 195 26.51 -16.44 1.11
N ALA A 196 25.37 -15.73 1.24
CA ALA A 196 25.29 -14.47 1.98
C ALA A 196 25.77 -14.62 3.44
N ARG A 197 25.40 -15.73 4.11
CA ARG A 197 25.90 -16.04 5.46
C ARG A 197 27.39 -16.36 5.47
N ALA A 198 27.87 -17.06 4.47
CA ALA A 198 29.31 -17.43 4.37
C ALA A 198 30.20 -16.18 4.24
N VAL A 199 29.72 -15.11 3.58
CA VAL A 199 30.43 -13.82 3.49
C VAL A 199 30.13 -12.87 4.65
N GLY A 200 29.54 -13.37 5.75
CA GLY A 200 29.32 -12.59 6.98
C GLY A 200 28.05 -11.74 7.04
N ILE A 201 27.10 -11.88 6.09
CA ILE A 201 25.83 -11.15 6.15
C ILE A 201 24.90 -11.82 7.18
N ASN A 202 24.44 -11.05 8.17
CA ASN A 202 23.44 -11.51 9.12
C ASN A 202 22.05 -11.49 8.45
N THR A 203 21.66 -12.62 7.85
CA THR A 203 20.41 -12.74 7.08
C THR A 203 19.18 -12.52 7.96
N SER A 204 19.18 -12.96 9.23
CA SER A 204 18.05 -12.77 10.14
C SER A 204 17.81 -11.29 10.45
N ARG A 205 18.88 -10.50 10.63
CA ARG A 205 18.76 -9.05 10.81
C ARG A 205 18.29 -8.36 9.51
N THR A 206 18.80 -8.85 8.38
CA THR A 206 18.38 -8.32 7.06
C THR A 206 16.90 -8.56 6.82
N ASP A 207 16.39 -9.77 7.07
CA ASP A 207 14.99 -10.13 6.92
C ASP A 207 14.10 -9.26 7.82
N ARG A 208 14.46 -9.14 9.10
CA ARG A 208 13.68 -8.37 10.07
C ARG A 208 13.52 -6.91 9.68
N ILE A 209 14.62 -6.26 9.30
CA ILE A 209 14.57 -4.84 8.90
C ILE A 209 13.82 -4.68 7.57
N THR A 210 13.96 -5.62 6.64
CA THR A 210 13.24 -5.56 5.36
C THR A 210 11.74 -5.78 5.55
N PHE A 211 11.34 -6.71 6.42
CA PHE A 211 9.94 -6.89 6.79
C PHE A 211 9.36 -5.62 7.42
N ALA A 212 10.08 -5.06 8.39
CA ALA A 212 9.67 -3.83 9.06
C ALA A 212 9.58 -2.63 8.10
N LEU A 213 10.51 -2.51 7.13
CA LEU A 213 10.44 -1.49 6.08
C LEU A 213 9.19 -1.63 5.22
N GLY A 214 8.86 -2.86 4.78
CA GLY A 214 7.64 -3.10 4.02
C GLY A 214 6.38 -2.73 4.81
N CYS A 215 6.33 -3.07 6.11
CA CYS A 215 5.24 -2.68 7.00
C CYS A 215 5.18 -1.15 7.20
N GLY A 216 6.33 -0.48 7.32
CA GLY A 216 6.40 0.99 7.41
C GLY A 216 5.86 1.67 6.15
N ILE A 217 6.17 1.15 4.96
CA ILE A 217 5.65 1.66 3.68
C ILE A 217 4.13 1.47 3.62
N ALA A 218 3.60 0.32 4.09
CA ALA A 218 2.16 0.13 4.23
C ALA A 218 1.54 1.15 5.20
N GLY A 219 2.25 1.53 6.27
CA GLY A 219 1.83 2.62 7.16
C GLY A 219 1.71 3.97 6.46
N ILE A 220 2.65 4.30 5.55
CA ILE A 220 2.53 5.51 4.69
C ILE A 220 1.34 5.38 3.75
N ALA A 221 1.09 4.20 3.17
CA ALA A 221 -0.11 3.97 2.34
C ALA A 221 -1.39 4.22 3.14
N GLY A 222 -1.43 3.83 4.42
CA GLY A 222 -2.51 4.14 5.34
C GLY A 222 -2.69 5.64 5.58
N ALA A 223 -1.58 6.36 5.76
CA ALA A 223 -1.62 7.81 5.86
C ALA A 223 -2.20 8.47 4.58
N ALA A 224 -1.77 8.01 3.41
CA ALA A 224 -2.30 8.46 2.13
C ALA A 224 -3.80 8.12 1.99
N PHE A 225 -4.20 6.93 2.40
CA PHE A 225 -5.59 6.48 2.38
C PHE A 225 -6.54 7.38 3.18
N THR A 226 -6.12 7.88 4.35
CA THR A 226 -6.95 8.77 5.19
C THR A 226 -7.34 10.08 4.52
N THR A 227 -6.66 10.47 3.46
CA THR A 227 -7.02 11.69 2.69
C THR A 227 -8.14 11.45 1.68
N ILE A 228 -8.41 10.18 1.34
CA ILE A 228 -9.36 9.79 0.29
C ILE A 228 -10.60 9.14 0.92
N ALA A 229 -10.44 8.41 2.02
CA ALA A 229 -11.50 7.65 2.65
C ALA A 229 -11.40 7.64 4.18
N SER A 230 -12.51 7.31 4.84
CA SER A 230 -12.55 7.06 6.28
C SER A 230 -11.89 5.73 6.64
N THR A 231 -11.37 5.65 7.87
CA THR A 231 -10.65 4.48 8.38
C THR A 231 -11.53 3.70 9.34
N GLY A 232 -11.75 2.44 9.03
CA GLY A 232 -12.41 1.47 9.92
C GLY A 232 -11.47 0.35 10.36
N PRO A 233 -11.86 -0.44 11.36
CA PRO A 233 -11.06 -1.55 11.87
C PRO A 233 -10.71 -2.62 10.83
N THR A 234 -11.52 -2.72 9.76
CA THR A 234 -11.38 -3.71 8.67
C THR A 234 -10.89 -3.10 7.36
N SER A 235 -10.54 -1.81 7.35
CA SER A 235 -10.11 -1.12 6.11
C SER A 235 -8.93 -1.82 5.43
N GLY A 236 -7.94 -2.27 6.20
CA GLY A 236 -6.77 -2.98 5.66
C GLY A 236 -7.11 -4.29 4.97
N SER A 237 -8.06 -5.05 5.51
CA SER A 237 -8.46 -6.33 4.93
C SER A 237 -9.17 -6.19 3.59
N LEU A 238 -9.77 -5.05 3.28
CA LEU A 238 -10.38 -4.75 1.99
C LEU A 238 -9.34 -4.51 0.88
N TYR A 239 -8.14 -4.06 1.24
CA TYR A 239 -7.08 -3.73 0.30
C TYR A 239 -6.02 -4.81 0.15
N ILE A 240 -5.92 -5.75 1.10
CA ILE A 240 -4.87 -6.79 1.04
C ILE A 240 -5.03 -7.69 -0.18
N VAL A 241 -6.26 -8.04 -0.57
CA VAL A 241 -6.54 -8.88 -1.74
C VAL A 241 -6.09 -8.19 -3.02
N ASP A 242 -6.47 -6.92 -3.20
CA ASP A 242 -6.06 -6.12 -4.36
C ASP A 242 -4.54 -5.98 -4.42
N THR A 243 -3.92 -5.71 -3.26
CA THR A 243 -2.46 -5.58 -3.13
C THR A 243 -1.73 -6.87 -3.50
N PHE A 244 -2.24 -8.01 -3.03
CA PHE A 244 -1.67 -9.31 -3.36
C PHE A 244 -1.78 -9.61 -4.86
N LEU A 245 -2.94 -9.33 -5.45
CA LEU A 245 -3.13 -9.48 -6.90
C LEU A 245 -2.19 -8.59 -7.70
N VAL A 246 -1.98 -7.34 -7.28
CA VAL A 246 -1.02 -6.43 -7.91
C VAL A 246 0.39 -7.04 -7.93
N VAL A 247 0.85 -7.59 -6.81
CA VAL A 247 2.20 -8.17 -6.69
C VAL A 247 2.32 -9.45 -7.52
N VAL A 248 1.32 -10.33 -7.50
CA VAL A 248 1.35 -11.58 -8.27
C VAL A 248 1.23 -11.31 -9.77
N PHE A 249 0.32 -10.44 -10.18
CA PHE A 249 0.12 -10.06 -11.58
C PHE A 249 1.32 -9.34 -12.18
N GLY A 250 1.99 -8.52 -11.36
CA GLY A 250 3.23 -7.81 -11.75
C GLY A 250 4.46 -8.71 -11.80
N GLY A 251 4.40 -9.88 -11.16
CA GLY A 251 5.56 -10.76 -10.94
C GLY A 251 6.35 -10.39 -9.69
N THR A 252 6.42 -11.33 -8.78
CA THR A 252 6.89 -11.16 -7.38
C THR A 252 8.33 -10.66 -7.22
N ALA A 253 9.16 -10.81 -8.25
CA ALA A 253 10.56 -10.39 -8.26
C ALA A 253 10.80 -9.06 -9.01
N SER A 254 9.77 -8.45 -9.60
CA SER A 254 9.90 -7.28 -10.47
C SER A 254 9.18 -6.06 -9.89
N LEU A 255 9.92 -5.09 -9.37
CA LEU A 255 9.34 -3.81 -8.92
C LEU A 255 8.64 -3.06 -10.07
N MET A 256 9.24 -3.07 -11.27
CA MET A 256 8.61 -2.46 -12.45
C MET A 256 7.32 -3.18 -12.86
N GLY A 257 7.31 -4.52 -12.74
CA GLY A 257 6.10 -5.30 -12.95
C GLY A 257 5.01 -4.94 -11.93
N THR A 258 5.36 -4.78 -10.67
CA THR A 258 4.43 -4.34 -9.61
C THR A 258 3.86 -2.95 -9.91
N LEU A 259 4.68 -2.00 -10.38
CA LEU A 259 4.22 -0.65 -10.76
C LEU A 259 3.23 -0.71 -11.94
N ALA A 260 3.59 -1.42 -13.01
CA ALA A 260 2.73 -1.56 -14.19
C ALA A 260 1.41 -2.27 -13.86
N SER A 261 1.47 -3.29 -13.01
CA SER A 261 0.30 -4.02 -12.50
C SER A 261 -0.61 -3.13 -11.67
N ALA A 262 -0.05 -2.40 -10.70
CA ALA A 262 -0.82 -1.48 -9.86
C ALA A 262 -1.55 -0.43 -10.71
N PHE A 263 -0.86 0.14 -11.72
CA PHE A 263 -1.45 1.10 -12.63
C PHE A 263 -2.60 0.49 -13.44
N SER A 264 -2.36 -0.68 -14.06
CA SER A 264 -3.36 -1.34 -14.90
C SER A 264 -4.61 -1.71 -14.10
N ILE A 265 -4.42 -2.26 -12.88
CA ILE A 265 -5.52 -2.67 -12.01
C ILE A 265 -6.31 -1.46 -11.52
N ALA A 266 -5.63 -0.39 -11.06
CA ALA A 266 -6.29 0.80 -10.57
C ALA A 266 -7.09 1.53 -11.67
N GLN A 267 -6.54 1.64 -12.88
CA GLN A 267 -7.26 2.25 -14.01
C GLN A 267 -8.44 1.39 -14.45
N ALA A 268 -8.26 0.07 -14.56
CA ALA A 268 -9.36 -0.83 -14.89
C ALA A 268 -10.49 -0.75 -13.85
N GLN A 269 -10.15 -0.77 -12.57
CA GLN A 269 -11.11 -0.64 -11.48
C GLN A 269 -11.82 0.72 -11.51
N SER A 270 -11.11 1.81 -11.74
CA SER A 270 -11.68 3.15 -11.85
C SER A 270 -12.69 3.24 -12.99
N ILE A 271 -12.33 2.74 -14.18
CA ILE A 271 -13.23 2.72 -15.34
C ILE A 271 -14.47 1.84 -15.08
N LEU A 272 -14.27 0.65 -14.53
CA LEU A 272 -15.38 -0.28 -14.27
C LEU A 272 -16.35 0.26 -13.21
N THR A 273 -15.84 0.92 -12.17
CA THR A 273 -16.69 1.53 -11.14
C THR A 273 -17.50 2.74 -11.66
N PHE A 274 -17.07 3.37 -12.75
CA PHE A 274 -17.83 4.40 -13.41
C PHE A 274 -19.09 3.84 -14.12
N PHE A 275 -18.97 2.68 -14.76
CA PHE A 275 -20.10 2.04 -15.47
C PHE A 275 -20.96 1.15 -14.57
N MET A 276 -20.42 0.73 -13.42
CA MET A 276 -21.06 -0.20 -12.50
C MET A 276 -21.03 0.40 -11.08
N THR A 277 -21.64 -0.30 -10.12
CA THR A 277 -21.48 0.05 -8.70
C THR A 277 -20.04 -0.27 -8.25
N ASN A 278 -19.54 0.42 -7.20
CA ASN A 278 -18.20 0.18 -6.65
C ASN A 278 -17.92 -1.31 -6.37
N ALA A 279 -18.91 -2.02 -5.80
CA ALA A 279 -18.80 -3.44 -5.50
C ALA A 279 -18.67 -4.30 -6.77
N MET A 280 -19.52 -4.04 -7.79
CA MET A 280 -19.48 -4.77 -9.06
C MET A 280 -18.20 -4.49 -9.84
N GLY A 281 -17.75 -3.23 -9.89
CA GLY A 281 -16.50 -2.86 -10.53
C GLY A 281 -15.29 -3.58 -9.92
N LYS A 282 -15.24 -3.64 -8.58
CA LYS A 282 -14.19 -4.37 -7.86
C LYS A 282 -14.22 -5.88 -8.14
N VAL A 283 -15.38 -6.51 -8.06
CA VAL A 283 -15.54 -7.95 -8.34
C VAL A 283 -15.16 -8.27 -9.78
N THR A 284 -15.59 -7.46 -10.75
CA THR A 284 -15.27 -7.66 -12.17
C THR A 284 -13.77 -7.53 -12.43
N THR A 285 -13.10 -6.53 -11.83
CA THR A 285 -11.64 -6.39 -11.92
C THR A 285 -10.94 -7.61 -11.37
N LEU A 286 -11.34 -8.09 -10.18
CA LEU A 286 -10.78 -9.27 -9.53
C LEU A 286 -10.92 -10.52 -10.40
N LEU A 287 -12.13 -10.77 -10.92
CA LEU A 287 -12.37 -11.92 -11.80
C LEU A 287 -11.53 -11.84 -13.08
N THR A 288 -11.42 -10.66 -13.69
CA THR A 288 -10.61 -10.46 -14.89
C THR A 288 -9.14 -10.79 -14.63
N ILE A 289 -8.60 -10.35 -13.49
CA ILE A 289 -7.21 -10.64 -13.12
C ILE A 289 -7.02 -12.14 -12.88
N ILE A 290 -7.95 -12.80 -12.18
CA ILE A 290 -7.89 -14.25 -11.94
C ILE A 290 -7.89 -15.02 -13.27
N VAL A 291 -8.75 -14.67 -14.21
CA VAL A 291 -8.79 -15.30 -15.53
C VAL A 291 -7.44 -15.11 -16.27
N ILE A 292 -6.86 -13.91 -16.22
CA ILE A 292 -5.56 -13.65 -16.85
C ILE A 292 -4.46 -14.48 -16.17
N LEU A 293 -4.45 -14.58 -14.85
CA LEU A 293 -3.49 -15.40 -14.10
C LEU A 293 -3.66 -16.90 -14.36
N MET A 294 -4.88 -17.38 -14.59
CA MET A 294 -5.11 -18.77 -15.04
C MET A 294 -4.49 -19.07 -16.39
N LEU A 295 -4.48 -18.09 -17.31
CA LEU A 295 -3.86 -18.19 -18.62
C LEU A 295 -2.35 -17.96 -18.60
N ARG A 296 -1.86 -17.11 -17.68
CA ARG A 296 -0.45 -16.77 -17.49
C ARG A 296 -0.06 -16.73 -16.01
N PRO A 297 0.21 -17.89 -15.39
CA PRO A 297 0.48 -17.99 -13.96
C PRO A 297 1.76 -17.28 -13.50
N GLU A 298 2.68 -16.98 -14.42
CA GLU A 298 3.91 -16.24 -14.11
C GLU A 298 3.70 -14.72 -13.97
N GLY A 299 2.50 -14.21 -14.25
CA GLY A 299 2.20 -12.78 -14.35
C GLY A 299 2.51 -12.20 -15.73
N LEU A 300 2.07 -10.96 -15.99
CA LEU A 300 2.24 -10.32 -17.30
C LEU A 300 3.62 -9.67 -17.51
N PHE A 301 4.27 -9.26 -16.43
CA PHE A 301 5.48 -8.43 -16.46
C PHE A 301 6.71 -9.14 -15.89
N THR A 302 6.71 -10.47 -15.87
CA THR A 302 7.86 -11.26 -15.40
C THR A 302 9.07 -11.03 -16.29
N ALA A 303 10.11 -10.42 -15.74
CA ALA A 303 11.42 -10.42 -16.35
C ALA A 303 11.95 -11.86 -16.33
N LYS A 304 12.22 -12.45 -17.52
CA LYS A 304 12.89 -13.76 -17.63
C LYS A 304 14.26 -13.63 -16.96
N VAL A 305 14.38 -14.10 -15.73
CA VAL A 305 15.70 -14.30 -15.11
C VAL A 305 16.33 -15.46 -15.89
N ARG A 306 17.35 -15.16 -16.69
CA ARG A 306 18.21 -16.20 -17.29
C ARG A 306 18.79 -17.02 -16.15
N ARG A 307 18.33 -18.26 -16.00
CA ARG A 307 18.97 -19.28 -15.16
C ARG A 307 20.28 -19.72 -15.80
#